data_00a7ee52024bf326a9a37067b5a3ba7b
#
_entry.id   00a7ee52024bf326a9a37067b5a3ba7b
#
_cell.length_a   1.000
_cell.length_b   1.000
_cell.length_c   1.000
_cell.angle_alpha   90.00
_cell.angle_beta   90.00
_cell.angle_gamma   90.00
#
_symmetry.space_group_name_H-M   'P 1'
#
loop_
_entity.id
_entity.type
_entity.pdbx_description
1 polymer ?
#
loop_
_entity_poly.entity_id
_entity_poly.type
_entity_poly.pdbx_seq_one_letter_code
_entity_poly.pdbx_strand_id
1 'polypeptide(L)'
;KPGFYSIQGNHEQMLCAALRDGDALAEYCWVRNGGNWFYELPKAEQQQIRDHWLPKLEQLPLVIDLYTVDNVHVGICHADPVFNDWQELLTALKEYKAKKRDDLIEKLVWSRERISLANKTDLLSEAYRIKGIDWCVMGHTPIRPTPYRKGNCLWLDSGAVFPGGYLSVLEAGKDLHCHQASA
;
A
#
# COMPACT_ATOMS: atom_id res chain seq x y z
N LYS A 1 -1.45 -19.88 14.36
CA LYS A 1 -0.42 -19.87 13.30
C LYS A 1 0.17 -18.48 13.28
N PRO A 2 1.48 -18.31 13.06
CA PRO A 2 2.04 -17.01 12.80
C PRO A 2 1.27 -16.39 11.64
N GLY A 3 0.73 -15.20 11.85
CA GLY A 3 -0.25 -14.63 10.94
C GLY A 3 0.39 -14.09 9.70
N PHE A 4 -0.23 -14.34 8.56
CA PHE A 4 -0.05 -13.52 7.37
C PHE A 4 -1.00 -12.31 7.52
N TYR A 5 -0.45 -11.11 7.35
CA TYR A 5 -1.19 -9.85 7.42
C TYR A 5 -1.07 -9.14 6.08
N SER A 6 -2.13 -8.48 5.65
CA SER A 6 -2.17 -7.67 4.46
C SER A 6 -2.82 -6.33 4.76
N ILE A 7 -2.52 -5.33 3.94
CA ILE A 7 -3.16 -4.02 3.97
C ILE A 7 -4.00 -3.83 2.71
N GLN A 8 -4.97 -2.95 2.79
CA GLN A 8 -5.75 -2.53 1.65
C GLN A 8 -4.95 -1.52 0.80
N GLY A 9 -4.85 -1.78 -0.49
CA GLY A 9 -4.31 -0.86 -1.48
C GLY A 9 -5.40 -0.33 -2.42
N ASN A 10 -4.99 0.46 -3.39
CA ASN A 10 -5.90 1.02 -4.39
C ASN A 10 -6.59 -0.05 -5.25
N HIS A 11 -5.93 -1.17 -5.53
CA HIS A 11 -6.53 -2.26 -6.30
C HIS A 11 -7.63 -2.97 -5.52
N GLU A 12 -7.46 -3.21 -4.22
CA GLU A 12 -8.53 -3.75 -3.37
C GLU A 12 -9.71 -2.79 -3.31
N GLN A 13 -9.47 -1.48 -3.20
CA GLN A 13 -10.55 -0.48 -3.19
C GLN A 13 -11.32 -0.45 -4.51
N MET A 14 -10.61 -0.47 -5.65
CA MET A 14 -11.26 -0.49 -6.96
C MET A 14 -12.09 -1.76 -7.16
N LEU A 15 -11.56 -2.93 -6.78
CA LEU A 15 -12.28 -4.20 -6.84
C LEU A 15 -13.54 -4.15 -5.99
N CYS A 16 -13.43 -3.68 -4.73
CA CYS A 16 -14.57 -3.58 -3.83
C CYS A 16 -15.65 -2.67 -4.39
N ALA A 17 -15.30 -1.48 -4.89
CA ALA A 17 -16.25 -0.55 -5.47
C ALA A 17 -16.92 -1.12 -6.75
N ALA A 18 -16.16 -1.75 -7.63
CA ALA A 18 -16.67 -2.34 -8.86
C ALA A 18 -17.63 -3.52 -8.62
N LEU A 19 -17.32 -4.37 -7.64
CA LEU A 19 -18.08 -5.61 -7.44
C LEU A 19 -19.26 -5.49 -6.48
N ARG A 20 -19.25 -4.50 -5.56
CA ARG A 20 -20.31 -4.31 -4.56
C ARG A 20 -21.49 -3.58 -5.13
N ASP A 21 -21.25 -2.42 -5.71
CA ASP A 21 -22.30 -1.44 -5.99
C ASP A 21 -22.76 -1.48 -7.44
N GLY A 22 -22.09 -2.25 -8.30
CA GLY A 22 -22.40 -2.28 -9.73
C GLY A 22 -22.18 -0.92 -10.42
N ASP A 23 -21.34 -0.08 -9.84
CA ASP A 23 -20.98 1.22 -10.40
C ASP A 23 -20.13 1.04 -11.66
N ALA A 24 -20.70 1.39 -12.80
CA ALA A 24 -20.06 1.26 -14.10
C ALA A 24 -18.76 2.08 -14.22
N LEU A 25 -18.65 3.20 -13.52
CA LEU A 25 -17.43 4.01 -13.49
C LEU A 25 -16.34 3.33 -12.66
N ALA A 26 -16.68 2.81 -11.50
CA ALA A 26 -15.75 2.05 -10.67
C ALA A 26 -15.26 0.79 -11.40
N GLU A 27 -16.18 0.06 -12.06
CA GLU A 27 -15.85 -1.09 -12.90
C GLU A 27 -14.89 -0.71 -14.05
N TYR A 28 -15.20 0.35 -14.77
CA TYR A 28 -14.33 0.87 -15.84
C TYR A 28 -12.94 1.23 -15.32
N CYS A 29 -12.86 1.96 -14.22
CA CYS A 29 -11.59 2.32 -13.59
C CYS A 29 -10.80 1.08 -13.18
N TRP A 30 -11.46 0.09 -12.58
CA TRP A 30 -10.79 -1.14 -12.14
C TRP A 30 -10.25 -1.95 -13.33
N VAL A 31 -11.06 -2.15 -14.37
CA VAL A 31 -10.63 -2.86 -15.59
C VAL A 31 -9.44 -2.15 -16.26
N ARG A 32 -9.48 -0.84 -16.35
CA ARG A 32 -8.36 -0.03 -16.90
C ARG A 32 -7.06 -0.15 -16.09
N ASN A 33 -7.16 -0.49 -14.83
CA ASN A 33 -6.02 -0.72 -13.94
C ASN A 33 -5.68 -2.21 -13.75
N GLY A 34 -6.12 -3.09 -14.67
CA GLY A 34 -5.73 -4.50 -14.70
C GLY A 34 -6.73 -5.45 -14.06
N GLY A 35 -7.96 -5.02 -13.75
CA GLY A 35 -9.00 -5.84 -13.13
C GLY A 35 -9.74 -6.78 -14.10
N ASN A 36 -9.39 -6.76 -15.40
CA ASN A 36 -10.06 -7.57 -16.42
C ASN A 36 -9.98 -9.10 -16.17
N TRP A 37 -8.93 -9.57 -15.50
CA TRP A 37 -8.75 -10.98 -15.16
C TRP A 37 -9.98 -11.61 -14.48
N PHE A 38 -10.72 -10.82 -13.69
CA PHE A 38 -11.93 -11.30 -13.00
C PHE A 38 -13.00 -11.78 -13.97
N TYR A 39 -13.20 -11.08 -15.08
CA TYR A 39 -14.22 -11.39 -16.08
C TYR A 39 -13.83 -12.58 -16.96
N GLU A 40 -12.55 -12.95 -16.98
CA GLU A 40 -12.00 -14.12 -17.65
C GLU A 40 -12.19 -15.41 -16.84
N LEU A 41 -12.48 -15.29 -15.54
CA LEU A 41 -12.74 -16.43 -14.66
C LEU A 41 -14.09 -17.10 -14.96
N PRO A 42 -14.22 -18.41 -14.70
CA PRO A 42 -15.51 -19.09 -14.68
C PRO A 42 -16.49 -18.41 -13.72
N LYS A 43 -17.80 -18.42 -14.06
CA LYS A 43 -18.84 -17.75 -13.24
C LYS A 43 -18.87 -18.21 -11.78
N ALA A 44 -18.59 -19.50 -11.52
CA ALA A 44 -18.51 -20.04 -10.16
C ALA A 44 -17.38 -19.39 -9.35
N GLU A 45 -16.22 -19.15 -9.97
CA GLU A 45 -15.07 -18.50 -9.32
C GLU A 45 -15.35 -17.02 -9.10
N GLN A 46 -15.97 -16.32 -10.08
CA GLN A 46 -16.42 -14.94 -9.91
C GLN A 46 -17.35 -14.83 -8.71
N GLN A 47 -18.30 -15.77 -8.55
CA GLN A 47 -19.23 -15.79 -7.42
C GLN A 47 -18.50 -16.05 -6.10
N GLN A 48 -17.56 -16.99 -6.08
CA GLN A 48 -16.73 -17.27 -4.91
C GLN A 48 -15.95 -16.01 -4.46
N ILE A 49 -15.43 -15.23 -5.41
CA ILE A 49 -14.74 -13.97 -5.10
C ILE A 49 -15.72 -12.98 -4.44
N ARG A 50 -16.92 -12.82 -5.00
CA ARG A 50 -17.94 -11.91 -4.43
C ARG A 50 -18.39 -12.32 -3.03
N ASP A 51 -18.63 -13.61 -2.82
CA ASP A 51 -19.25 -14.11 -1.58
C ASP A 51 -18.21 -14.28 -0.46
N HIS A 52 -16.97 -14.63 -0.79
CA HIS A 52 -15.99 -15.05 0.19
C HIS A 52 -14.80 -14.10 0.32
N TRP A 53 -14.27 -13.59 -0.78
CA TRP A 53 -13.07 -12.75 -0.74
C TRP A 53 -13.40 -11.27 -0.58
N LEU A 54 -14.42 -10.78 -1.27
CA LEU A 54 -14.80 -9.36 -1.20
C LEU A 54 -15.02 -8.87 0.24
N PRO A 55 -15.80 -9.55 1.09
CA PRO A 55 -15.98 -9.12 2.49
C PRO A 55 -14.68 -9.12 3.32
N LYS A 56 -13.70 -9.97 2.95
CA LYS A 56 -12.40 -10.00 3.62
C LYS A 56 -11.51 -8.85 3.18
N LEU A 57 -11.49 -8.55 1.89
CA LEU A 57 -10.71 -7.44 1.32
C LEU A 57 -11.19 -6.09 1.88
N GLU A 58 -12.49 -5.94 2.08
CA GLU A 58 -13.09 -4.75 2.69
C GLU A 58 -12.67 -4.53 4.14
N GLN A 59 -12.36 -5.61 4.85
CA GLN A 59 -11.94 -5.57 6.26
C GLN A 59 -10.43 -5.46 6.43
N LEU A 60 -9.65 -5.45 5.36
CA LEU A 60 -8.22 -5.28 5.46
C LEU A 60 -7.88 -3.93 6.12
N PRO A 61 -6.90 -3.89 7.02
CA PRO A 61 -6.44 -2.63 7.58
C PRO A 61 -5.78 -1.76 6.51
N LEU A 62 -5.82 -0.46 6.70
CA LEU A 62 -5.16 0.51 5.81
C LEU A 62 -3.67 0.64 6.08
N VAL A 63 -3.25 0.33 7.30
CA VAL A 63 -1.85 0.38 7.75
C VAL A 63 -1.56 -0.79 8.67
N ILE A 64 -0.29 -1.18 8.74
CA ILE A 64 0.24 -2.06 9.78
C ILE A 64 1.23 -1.27 10.62
N ASP A 65 1.09 -1.39 11.93
CA ASP A 65 1.94 -0.77 12.94
C ASP A 65 2.49 -1.87 13.84
N LEU A 66 3.80 -2.11 13.78
CA LEU A 66 4.41 -3.24 14.47
C LEU A 66 5.80 -2.92 15.03
N TYR A 67 6.19 -3.71 16.03
CA TYR A 67 7.57 -3.78 16.50
C TYR A 67 8.17 -5.13 16.13
N THR A 68 9.39 -5.09 15.61
CA THR A 68 10.17 -6.30 15.35
C THR A 68 10.67 -6.91 16.67
N VAL A 69 11.22 -8.12 16.60
CA VAL A 69 11.85 -8.77 17.76
C VAL A 69 13.02 -7.96 18.34
N ASP A 70 13.66 -7.13 17.52
CA ASP A 70 14.74 -6.22 17.92
C ASP A 70 14.25 -4.87 18.42
N ASN A 71 12.95 -4.74 18.64
CA ASN A 71 12.27 -3.51 19.08
C ASN A 71 12.40 -2.35 18.08
N VAL A 72 12.47 -2.65 16.79
CA VAL A 72 12.40 -1.64 15.71
C VAL A 72 10.93 -1.39 15.37
N HIS A 73 10.52 -0.15 15.40
CA HIS A 73 9.14 0.28 15.11
C HIS A 73 8.96 0.48 13.60
N VAL A 74 8.10 -0.30 12.98
CA VAL A 74 7.84 -0.29 11.54
C VAL A 74 6.39 0.05 11.26
N GLY A 75 6.19 1.13 10.51
CA GLY A 75 4.90 1.49 9.93
C GLY A 75 4.84 1.06 8.46
N ILE A 76 3.74 0.42 8.06
CA ILE A 76 3.53 -0.02 6.67
C ILE A 76 2.23 0.60 6.16
N CYS A 77 2.30 1.25 5.01
CA CYS A 77 1.14 1.75 4.28
C CYS A 77 1.29 1.47 2.78
N HIS A 78 0.19 1.58 2.02
CA HIS A 78 0.24 1.21 0.60
C HIS A 78 1.06 2.20 -0.24
N ALA A 79 0.74 3.51 -0.21
CA ALA A 79 1.36 4.49 -1.09
C ALA A 79 2.11 5.62 -0.36
N ASP A 80 1.43 6.33 0.56
CA ASP A 80 2.01 7.48 1.28
C ASP A 80 1.36 7.62 2.67
N PRO A 81 2.13 7.81 3.76
CA PRO A 81 1.56 8.01 5.10
C PRO A 81 0.83 9.36 5.27
N VAL A 82 0.86 10.23 4.26
CA VAL A 82 0.21 11.55 4.20
C VAL A 82 0.82 12.57 5.18
N PHE A 83 1.04 12.18 6.42
CA PHE A 83 1.64 12.99 7.48
C PHE A 83 3.14 12.72 7.63
N ASN A 84 3.85 13.64 8.28
CA ASN A 84 5.25 13.45 8.68
C ASN A 84 5.38 12.95 10.14
N ASP A 85 4.27 12.49 10.70
CA ASP A 85 4.17 11.91 12.03
C ASP A 85 3.23 10.69 11.96
N TRP A 86 3.74 9.53 12.37
CA TRP A 86 2.98 8.28 12.29
C TRP A 86 1.80 8.25 13.25
N GLN A 87 1.98 8.85 14.45
CA GLN A 87 0.89 8.92 15.42
C GLN A 87 -0.23 9.86 14.95
N GLU A 88 0.11 10.91 14.20
CA GLU A 88 -0.88 11.79 13.58
C GLU A 88 -1.73 11.01 12.55
N LEU A 89 -1.09 10.17 11.72
CA LEU A 89 -1.81 9.28 10.79
C LEU A 89 -2.75 8.33 11.54
N LEU A 90 -2.25 7.64 12.58
CA LEU A 90 -3.08 6.70 13.36
C LEU A 90 -4.26 7.39 14.03
N THR A 91 -4.06 8.59 14.53
CA THR A 91 -5.11 9.43 15.13
C THR A 91 -6.13 9.86 14.07
N ALA A 92 -5.67 10.36 12.94
CA ALA A 92 -6.54 10.77 11.84
C ALA A 92 -7.41 9.60 11.31
N LEU A 93 -6.85 8.41 11.18
CA LEU A 93 -7.59 7.21 10.77
C LEU A 93 -8.70 6.81 11.76
N LYS A 94 -8.56 7.12 13.04
CA LYS A 94 -9.59 6.88 14.07
C LYS A 94 -10.64 7.97 14.13
N GLU A 95 -10.22 9.23 14.02
CA GLU A 95 -11.07 10.38 14.32
C GLU A 95 -11.78 10.96 13.10
N TYR A 96 -11.18 10.92 11.91
CA TYR A 96 -11.76 11.48 10.71
C TYR A 96 -13.00 10.71 10.27
N LYS A 97 -14.03 11.45 9.84
CA LYS A 97 -15.32 10.90 9.40
C LYS A 97 -15.69 11.46 8.02
N ALA A 98 -16.60 10.75 7.34
CA ALA A 98 -17.15 11.13 6.06
C ALA A 98 -16.04 11.56 5.07
N LYS A 99 -16.29 12.59 4.28
CA LYS A 99 -15.38 13.06 3.24
C LYS A 99 -13.93 13.24 3.70
N LYS A 100 -13.70 13.76 4.92
CA LYS A 100 -12.32 13.94 5.43
C LYS A 100 -11.58 12.62 5.60
N ARG A 101 -12.30 11.56 5.97
CA ARG A 101 -11.76 10.21 6.04
C ARG A 101 -11.51 9.64 4.64
N ASP A 102 -12.44 9.83 3.72
CA ASP A 102 -12.32 9.34 2.34
C ASP A 102 -11.14 10.00 1.63
N ASP A 103 -10.98 11.31 1.76
CA ASP A 103 -9.84 12.08 1.22
C ASP A 103 -8.49 11.58 1.81
N LEU A 104 -8.46 11.23 3.10
CA LEU A 104 -7.27 10.65 3.74
C LEU A 104 -6.95 9.27 3.16
N ILE A 105 -7.96 8.41 3.04
CA ILE A 105 -7.80 7.05 2.51
C ILE A 105 -7.34 7.10 1.05
N GLU A 106 -7.94 7.96 0.23
CA GLU A 106 -7.52 8.16 -1.15
C GLU A 106 -6.04 8.52 -1.24
N LYS A 107 -5.57 9.48 -0.46
CA LYS A 107 -4.15 9.85 -0.42
C LYS A 107 -3.27 8.70 0.05
N LEU A 108 -3.67 7.99 1.09
CA LEU A 108 -2.93 6.86 1.68
C LEU A 108 -2.67 5.74 0.67
N VAL A 109 -3.59 5.52 -0.29
CA VAL A 109 -3.51 4.41 -1.25
C VAL A 109 -3.17 4.83 -2.68
N TRP A 110 -3.21 6.12 -3.02
CA TRP A 110 -2.95 6.61 -4.38
C TRP A 110 -1.83 7.64 -4.49
N SER A 111 -1.45 8.33 -3.41
CA SER A 111 -0.53 9.46 -3.51
C SER A 111 0.85 9.01 -3.98
N ARG A 112 1.39 9.80 -4.91
CA ARG A 112 2.78 9.74 -5.36
C ARG A 112 3.57 11.00 -5.03
N GLU A 113 3.02 11.86 -4.18
CA GLU A 113 3.62 13.16 -3.88
C GLU A 113 5.00 13.01 -3.26
N ARG A 114 5.12 12.24 -2.19
CA ARG A 114 6.38 12.05 -1.46
C ARG A 114 7.46 11.41 -2.34
N ILE A 115 7.13 10.35 -3.08
CA ILE A 115 8.10 9.71 -3.97
C ILE A 115 8.50 10.61 -5.15
N SER A 116 7.58 11.42 -5.68
CA SER A 116 7.88 12.36 -6.76
C SER A 116 8.80 13.50 -6.31
N LEU A 117 8.66 13.95 -5.05
CA LEU A 117 9.58 14.92 -4.45
C LEU A 117 10.97 14.30 -4.22
N ALA A 118 11.04 13.01 -3.87
CA ALA A 118 12.29 12.31 -3.62
C ALA A 118 13.27 12.36 -4.81
N ASN A 119 12.73 12.43 -6.02
CA ASN A 119 13.51 12.50 -7.25
C ASN A 119 14.00 13.92 -7.59
N LYS A 120 13.55 14.96 -6.87
CA LYS A 120 13.77 16.34 -7.29
C LYS A 120 14.82 17.12 -6.51
N THR A 121 15.10 16.84 -5.25
CA THR A 121 16.09 17.60 -4.48
C THR A 121 16.57 16.92 -3.19
N ASP A 122 17.84 17.17 -2.80
CA ASP A 122 18.38 16.87 -1.48
C ASP A 122 17.86 17.82 -0.38
N LEU A 123 17.14 18.87 -0.76
CA LEU A 123 16.74 19.98 0.10
C LEU A 123 15.53 19.70 1.00
N LEU A 124 14.88 18.54 0.89
CA LEU A 124 13.65 18.24 1.64
C LEU A 124 13.84 17.04 2.59
N SER A 125 14.92 17.00 3.35
CA SER A 125 15.20 15.90 4.29
C SER A 125 14.06 15.62 5.28
N GLU A 126 13.37 16.67 5.74
CA GLU A 126 12.25 16.55 6.70
C GLU A 126 11.02 15.84 6.12
N ALA A 127 10.75 15.98 4.80
CA ALA A 127 9.63 15.29 4.15
C ALA A 127 9.80 13.75 4.13
N TYR A 128 11.02 13.25 4.33
CA TYR A 128 11.34 11.83 4.34
C TYR A 128 11.63 11.29 5.74
N ARG A 129 11.29 12.08 6.76
CA ARG A 129 11.42 11.68 8.15
C ARG A 129 10.05 11.61 8.80
N ILE A 130 9.49 10.42 8.82
CA ILE A 130 8.25 10.15 9.54
C ILE A 130 8.59 9.99 11.02
N LYS A 131 8.10 10.92 11.84
CA LYS A 131 8.30 10.86 13.29
C LYS A 131 7.53 9.69 13.91
N GLY A 132 8.01 9.20 15.03
CA GLY A 132 7.33 8.18 15.82
C GLY A 132 7.53 6.73 15.36
N ILE A 133 8.29 6.52 14.26
CA ILE A 133 8.68 5.17 13.78
C ILE A 133 10.13 5.16 13.30
N ASP A 134 10.75 3.99 13.29
CA ASP A 134 12.10 3.80 12.76
C ASP A 134 12.07 3.67 11.23
N TRP A 135 11.06 2.95 10.69
CA TRP A 135 10.90 2.72 9.25
C TRP A 135 9.45 2.91 8.81
N CYS A 136 9.24 3.63 7.70
CA CYS A 136 8.00 3.70 6.97
C CYS A 136 8.14 2.94 5.64
N VAL A 137 7.46 1.81 5.49
CA VAL A 137 7.54 0.96 4.31
C VAL A 137 6.32 1.18 3.42
N MET A 138 6.57 1.39 2.14
CA MET A 138 5.55 1.74 1.13
C MET A 138 5.76 0.93 -0.16
N GLY A 139 4.69 0.77 -0.94
CA GLY A 139 4.68 0.16 -2.26
C GLY A 139 4.10 1.08 -3.33
N HIS A 140 3.13 0.57 -4.13
CA HIS A 140 2.29 1.31 -5.08
C HIS A 140 2.99 1.92 -6.30
N THR A 141 4.17 2.48 -6.11
CA THR A 141 4.91 3.15 -7.20
C THR A 141 6.16 2.34 -7.51
N PRO A 142 6.17 1.61 -8.63
CA PRO A 142 7.35 0.87 -9.05
C PRO A 142 8.55 1.78 -9.22
N ILE A 143 9.66 1.45 -8.56
CA ILE A 143 10.88 2.26 -8.58
C ILE A 143 12.11 1.36 -8.67
N ARG A 144 13.15 1.85 -9.33
CA ARG A 144 14.45 1.18 -9.42
C ARG A 144 15.58 2.18 -9.16
N PRO A 145 16.63 1.81 -8.41
CA PRO A 145 16.80 0.52 -7.70
C PRO A 145 15.82 0.36 -6.52
N THR A 146 15.54 -0.88 -6.14
CA THR A 146 14.67 -1.22 -5.01
C THR A 146 15.47 -2.05 -3.99
N PRO A 147 15.32 -1.84 -2.67
CA PRO A 147 14.49 -0.79 -2.08
C PRO A 147 15.05 0.60 -2.32
N TYR A 148 14.19 1.55 -2.60
CA TYR A 148 14.60 2.94 -2.64
C TYR A 148 14.40 3.56 -1.26
N ARG A 149 15.47 4.12 -0.70
CA ARG A 149 15.45 4.69 0.64
C ARG A 149 15.75 6.17 0.63
N LYS A 150 14.96 6.94 1.36
CA LYS A 150 15.27 8.33 1.70
C LYS A 150 14.79 8.65 3.13
N GLY A 151 15.68 9.12 3.98
CA GLY A 151 15.42 9.22 5.41
C GLY A 151 15.07 7.88 6.03
N ASN A 152 13.92 7.79 6.70
CA ASN A 152 13.34 6.54 7.18
C ASN A 152 12.17 6.02 6.33
N CYS A 153 11.99 6.58 5.13
CA CYS A 153 11.02 6.10 4.13
C CYS A 153 11.67 5.08 3.21
N LEU A 154 10.99 3.94 3.03
CA LEU A 154 11.39 2.87 2.11
C LEU A 154 10.27 2.60 1.12
N TRP A 155 10.60 2.62 -0.18
CA TRP A 155 9.71 2.16 -1.25
C TRP A 155 10.18 0.81 -1.74
N LEU A 156 9.27 -0.19 -1.64
CA LEU A 156 9.60 -1.60 -1.86
C LEU A 156 9.03 -2.17 -3.16
N ASP A 157 8.19 -1.44 -3.86
CA ASP A 157 7.62 -1.90 -5.13
C ASP A 157 8.68 -1.92 -6.24
N SER A 158 9.03 -3.09 -6.70
CA SER A 158 9.99 -3.31 -7.79
C SER A 158 9.33 -3.73 -9.10
N GLY A 159 8.01 -3.58 -9.19
CA GLY A 159 7.25 -3.78 -10.42
C GLY A 159 7.09 -5.24 -10.81
N ALA A 160 6.83 -6.15 -9.86
CA ALA A 160 6.69 -7.59 -10.12
C ALA A 160 5.63 -7.91 -11.20
N VAL A 161 4.62 -7.07 -11.35
CA VAL A 161 3.57 -7.26 -12.36
C VAL A 161 4.02 -6.91 -13.79
N PHE A 162 5.17 -6.26 -13.96
CA PHE A 162 5.68 -5.82 -15.27
C PHE A 162 6.82 -6.72 -15.77
N PRO A 163 6.96 -6.90 -17.10
CA PRO A 163 8.11 -7.61 -17.65
C PRO A 163 9.43 -7.05 -17.14
N GLY A 164 10.30 -7.93 -16.65
CA GLY A 164 11.59 -7.56 -16.04
C GLY A 164 11.46 -6.91 -14.66
N GLY A 165 10.31 -7.01 -14.00
CA GLY A 165 10.12 -6.64 -12.61
C GLY A 165 10.60 -7.72 -11.65
N TYR A 166 10.55 -7.41 -10.36
CA TYR A 166 10.95 -8.32 -9.29
C TYR A 166 9.91 -8.29 -8.17
N LEU A 167 9.73 -9.42 -7.51
CA LEU A 167 9.10 -9.46 -6.20
C LEU A 167 10.15 -9.14 -5.15
N SER A 168 9.95 -8.07 -4.40
CA SER A 168 10.84 -7.68 -3.31
C SER A 168 10.28 -8.09 -1.96
N VAL A 169 11.13 -8.69 -1.13
CA VAL A 169 10.82 -9.08 0.25
C VAL A 169 11.81 -8.40 1.17
N LEU A 170 11.31 -7.64 2.13
CA LEU A 170 12.13 -6.94 3.12
C LEU A 170 12.10 -7.70 4.44
N GLU A 171 13.27 -8.08 4.93
CA GLU A 171 13.47 -8.49 6.31
C GLU A 171 13.75 -7.23 7.13
N ALA A 172 12.79 -6.87 8.00
CA ALA A 172 12.87 -5.67 8.81
C ALA A 172 13.42 -5.97 10.20
N GLY A 173 14.48 -5.27 10.58
CA GLY A 173 15.15 -5.34 11.86
C GLY A 173 16.03 -4.11 12.05
N LYS A 174 17.04 -4.19 12.92
CA LYS A 174 18.07 -3.14 13.05
C LYS A 174 18.76 -2.90 11.71
N ASP A 175 19.09 -3.98 11.02
CA ASP A 175 19.55 -3.97 9.64
C ASP A 175 18.40 -4.36 8.71
N LEU A 176 18.37 -3.76 7.54
CA LEU A 176 17.36 -4.01 6.53
C LEU A 176 17.96 -4.88 5.43
N HIS A 177 17.43 -6.08 5.24
CA HIS A 177 17.83 -6.97 4.16
C HIS A 177 16.70 -7.10 3.14
N CYS A 178 16.98 -6.76 1.89
CA CYS A 178 16.03 -6.89 0.80
C CYS A 178 16.42 -8.06 -0.10
N HIS A 179 15.50 -8.99 -0.28
CA HIS A 179 15.60 -10.11 -1.19
C HIS A 179 14.73 -9.86 -2.39
N GLN A 180 15.18 -10.27 -3.57
CA GLN A 180 14.44 -10.10 -4.81
C GLN A 180 14.40 -11.40 -5.59
N ALA A 181 13.23 -11.74 -6.13
CA ALA A 181 13.03 -12.81 -7.09
C ALA A 181 12.51 -12.22 -8.40
N SER A 182 13.02 -12.68 -9.54
CA SER A 182 12.49 -12.30 -10.85
C SER A 182 11.04 -12.73 -10.96
N ALA A 183 10.20 -11.85 -11.49
CA ALA A 183 8.80 -12.14 -11.79
C ALA A 183 8.65 -12.92 -13.09
#